data_0bde8c05a154415bf8f397c182b13f93
#
_entry.id   0bde8c05a154415bf8f397c182b13f93
#
_cell.length_a   1.000
_cell.length_b   1.000
_cell.length_c   1.000
_cell.angle_alpha   90.00
_cell.angle_beta   90.00
_cell.angle_gamma   90.00
#
_symmetry.space_group_name_H-M   'P 1'
#
loop_
_entity.id
_entity.type
_entity.pdbx_description
1 polymer ?
#
loop_
_entity_poly.entity_id
_entity_poly.type
_entity_poly.pdbx_seq_one_letter_code
_entity_poly.pdbx_strand_id
1 'polypeptide(L)'
;MIVTKSDLREYIREDQRMQPWPSNPLKRIIGAGGAIVRWKVYLRKCEYHHNVSQNLYHKLAYFWYLFFLKKYESRFCSEIPINVFGKGLLIWHPERIIVNPESTVGDYCSLSSGVVIAQAHGRCPTVGHHVEFMIDSKVLGGGRVADYVRIGANALALKPIEEENTTWAGVPARKINDRGTIETPIVPCAH
;
A
#
# COMPACT_ATOMS: atom_id res chain seq x y z
N MET A 1 -7.30 11.44 -1.38
CA MET A 1 -7.94 11.29 -0.04
C MET A 1 -9.41 10.99 -0.22
N ILE A 2 -9.99 10.07 0.57
CA ILE A 2 -11.39 9.62 0.46
C ILE A 2 -12.28 10.52 1.33
N VAL A 3 -13.11 11.37 0.70
CA VAL A 3 -14.03 12.29 1.41
C VAL A 3 -15.48 12.12 0.99
N THR A 4 -15.76 11.43 -0.12
CA THR A 4 -17.11 11.15 -0.60
C THR A 4 -17.36 9.64 -0.72
N LYS A 5 -18.64 9.26 -0.80
CA LYS A 5 -19.01 7.86 -1.13
C LYS A 5 -18.55 7.44 -2.52
N SER A 6 -18.43 8.39 -3.45
CA SER A 6 -17.89 8.15 -4.78
C SER A 6 -16.43 7.78 -4.72
N ASP A 7 -15.61 8.56 -3.99
CA ASP A 7 -14.18 8.27 -3.79
C ASP A 7 -14.00 6.90 -3.16
N LEU A 8 -14.77 6.58 -2.11
CA LEU A 8 -14.70 5.28 -1.45
C LEU A 8 -14.94 4.12 -2.42
N ARG A 9 -15.96 4.26 -3.29
CA ARG A 9 -16.27 3.24 -4.30
C ARG A 9 -15.15 3.12 -5.34
N GLU A 10 -14.59 4.25 -5.76
CA GLU A 10 -13.48 4.29 -6.72
C GLU A 10 -12.25 3.60 -6.14
N TYR A 11 -11.81 3.98 -4.93
CA TYR A 11 -10.64 3.38 -4.29
C TYR A 11 -10.79 1.87 -4.09
N ILE A 12 -11.94 1.42 -3.59
CA ILE A 12 -12.20 -0.02 -3.43
C ILE A 12 -12.20 -0.74 -4.78
N ARG A 13 -12.80 -0.14 -5.82
CA ARG A 13 -12.83 -0.72 -7.17
C ARG A 13 -11.43 -0.85 -7.75
N GLU A 14 -10.61 0.20 -7.67
CA GLU A 14 -9.24 0.17 -8.19
C GLU A 14 -8.34 -0.79 -7.37
N ASP A 15 -8.46 -0.82 -6.05
CA ASP A 15 -7.76 -1.80 -5.21
C ASP A 15 -8.14 -3.26 -5.56
N GLN A 16 -9.42 -3.50 -5.91
CA GLN A 16 -9.90 -4.82 -6.33
C GLN A 16 -9.55 -5.15 -7.79
N ARG A 17 -9.42 -4.14 -8.65
CA ARG A 17 -8.91 -4.31 -10.01
C ARG A 17 -7.47 -4.79 -9.99
N MET A 18 -6.63 -4.23 -9.12
CA MET A 18 -5.23 -4.64 -8.93
C MET A 18 -5.13 -6.01 -8.25
N GLN A 19 -6.03 -6.31 -7.34
CA GLN A 19 -6.05 -7.55 -6.56
C GLN A 19 -7.48 -8.05 -6.39
N PRO A 20 -7.99 -8.81 -7.36
CA PRO A 20 -9.37 -9.29 -7.35
C PRO A 20 -9.62 -10.31 -6.24
N TRP A 21 -10.88 -10.45 -5.88
CA TRP A 21 -11.30 -11.52 -4.99
C TRP A 21 -10.95 -12.88 -5.57
N PRO A 22 -10.48 -13.83 -4.75
CA PRO A 22 -10.33 -15.21 -5.20
C PRO A 22 -11.62 -15.74 -5.83
N SER A 23 -11.53 -16.45 -6.94
CA SER A 23 -12.69 -17.02 -7.63
C SER A 23 -13.44 -18.05 -6.76
N ASN A 24 -12.70 -18.86 -5.99
CA ASN A 24 -13.26 -19.85 -5.08
C ASN A 24 -13.85 -19.20 -3.83
N PRO A 25 -15.18 -19.40 -3.52
CA PRO A 25 -15.83 -18.82 -2.35
C PRO A 25 -15.17 -19.19 -1.02
N LEU A 26 -14.70 -20.42 -0.87
CA LEU A 26 -14.01 -20.87 0.34
C LEU A 26 -12.69 -20.11 0.54
N LYS A 27 -11.92 -19.91 -0.53
CA LYS A 27 -10.68 -19.12 -0.49
C LYS A 27 -10.95 -17.63 -0.18
N ARG A 28 -12.15 -17.11 -0.51
CA ARG A 28 -12.55 -15.75 -0.09
C ARG A 28 -12.68 -15.65 1.42
N ILE A 29 -13.18 -16.70 2.08
CA ILE A 29 -13.45 -16.67 3.52
C ILE A 29 -12.20 -16.97 4.33
N ILE A 30 -11.52 -18.07 4.05
CA ILE A 30 -10.41 -18.58 4.87
C ILE A 30 -9.02 -18.35 4.25
N GLY A 31 -8.93 -18.07 2.97
CA GLY A 31 -7.66 -17.90 2.26
C GLY A 31 -6.98 -16.55 2.51
N ALA A 32 -5.66 -16.53 2.40
CA ALA A 32 -4.84 -15.32 2.54
C ALA A 32 -5.27 -14.22 1.55
N GLY A 33 -5.50 -14.54 0.27
CA GLY A 33 -5.95 -13.57 -0.73
C GLY A 33 -7.27 -12.89 -0.36
N GLY A 34 -8.26 -13.65 0.14
CA GLY A 34 -9.51 -13.07 0.64
C GLY A 34 -9.31 -12.20 1.89
N ALA A 35 -8.37 -12.57 2.76
CA ALA A 35 -8.01 -11.78 3.93
C ALA A 35 -7.37 -10.44 3.55
N ILE A 36 -6.47 -10.42 2.57
CA ILE A 36 -5.82 -9.19 2.07
C ILE A 36 -6.86 -8.24 1.48
N VAL A 37 -7.76 -8.74 0.63
CA VAL A 37 -8.80 -7.89 0.03
C VAL A 37 -9.72 -7.29 1.11
N ARG A 38 -10.13 -8.08 2.13
CA ARG A 38 -10.91 -7.54 3.27
C ARG A 38 -10.14 -6.50 4.05
N TRP A 39 -8.86 -6.73 4.32
CA TRP A 39 -7.99 -5.78 5.01
C TRP A 39 -7.98 -4.42 4.30
N LYS A 40 -7.74 -4.41 2.98
CA LYS A 40 -7.80 -3.18 2.17
C LYS A 40 -9.19 -2.52 2.21
N VAL A 41 -10.26 -3.28 2.11
CA VAL A 41 -11.63 -2.73 2.23
C VAL A 41 -11.86 -2.06 3.59
N TYR A 42 -11.37 -2.65 4.67
CA TYR A 42 -11.47 -2.03 6.00
C TYR A 42 -10.60 -0.77 6.11
N LEU A 43 -9.40 -0.78 5.53
CA LEU A 43 -8.55 0.41 5.43
C LEU A 43 -9.31 1.57 4.76
N ARG A 44 -9.87 1.34 3.57
CA ARG A 44 -10.60 2.38 2.81
C ARG A 44 -11.86 2.88 3.53
N LYS A 45 -12.56 2.00 4.22
CA LYS A 45 -13.72 2.39 5.05
C LYS A 45 -13.28 3.20 6.27
N CYS A 46 -12.18 2.85 6.93
CA CYS A 46 -11.59 3.68 7.99
C CYS A 46 -11.24 5.08 7.49
N GLU A 47 -10.55 5.18 6.36
CA GLU A 47 -10.22 6.46 5.73
C GLU A 47 -11.45 7.33 5.49
N TYR A 48 -12.48 6.77 4.86
CA TYR A 48 -13.73 7.50 4.59
C TYR A 48 -14.40 8.00 5.87
N HIS A 49 -14.62 7.11 6.83
CA HIS A 49 -15.32 7.48 8.06
C HIS A 49 -14.49 8.41 8.96
N HIS A 50 -13.16 8.30 8.94
CA HIS A 50 -12.28 9.24 9.60
C HIS A 50 -12.36 10.63 8.99
N ASN A 51 -12.28 10.73 7.67
CA ASN A 51 -12.23 12.00 6.94
C ASN A 51 -13.57 12.75 6.95
N VAL A 52 -14.71 12.03 7.08
CA VAL A 52 -16.07 12.59 7.10
C VAL A 52 -16.65 12.67 8.52
N SER A 53 -15.84 12.55 9.56
CA SER A 53 -16.23 12.28 10.97
C SER A 53 -16.99 13.41 11.69
N GLN A 54 -17.91 14.12 11.03
CA GLN A 54 -18.64 15.24 11.60
C GLN A 54 -19.85 14.83 12.48
N ASN A 55 -20.30 13.58 12.41
CA ASN A 55 -21.47 13.10 13.18
C ASN A 55 -21.17 11.79 13.91
N LEU A 56 -22.05 11.46 14.87
CA LEU A 56 -21.91 10.25 15.70
C LEU A 56 -21.86 8.96 14.88
N TYR A 57 -22.64 8.87 13.79
CA TYR A 57 -22.66 7.71 12.93
C TYR A 57 -21.27 7.43 12.32
N HIS A 58 -20.62 8.45 11.76
CA HIS A 58 -19.28 8.28 11.18
C HIS A 58 -18.23 7.92 12.24
N LYS A 59 -18.34 8.49 13.44
CA LYS A 59 -17.42 8.14 14.55
C LYS A 59 -17.59 6.68 14.98
N LEU A 60 -18.82 6.20 15.17
CA LEU A 60 -19.07 4.81 15.52
C LEU A 60 -18.64 3.84 14.42
N ALA A 61 -18.93 4.18 13.15
CA ALA A 61 -18.51 3.37 12.00
C ALA A 61 -16.99 3.33 11.87
N TYR A 62 -16.29 4.45 12.11
CA TYR A 62 -14.83 4.48 12.12
C TYR A 62 -14.26 3.49 13.14
N PHE A 63 -14.70 3.53 14.41
CA PHE A 63 -14.24 2.60 15.45
C PHE A 63 -14.57 1.14 15.13
N TRP A 64 -15.74 0.87 14.55
CA TRP A 64 -16.11 -0.46 14.09
C TRP A 64 -15.13 -0.99 13.03
N TYR A 65 -14.87 -0.22 11.98
CA TYR A 65 -13.93 -0.65 10.93
C TYR A 65 -12.48 -0.66 11.40
N LEU A 66 -12.11 0.25 12.29
CA LEU A 66 -10.78 0.27 12.92
C LEU A 66 -10.50 -1.02 13.70
N PHE A 67 -11.49 -1.54 14.44
CA PHE A 67 -11.36 -2.82 15.14
C PHE A 67 -10.97 -3.95 14.16
N PHE A 68 -11.66 -4.07 13.03
CA PHE A 68 -11.32 -5.09 12.04
C PHE A 68 -9.99 -4.80 11.33
N LEU A 69 -9.68 -3.54 11.04
CA LEU A 69 -8.39 -3.15 10.47
C LEU A 69 -7.26 -3.61 11.37
N LYS A 70 -7.30 -3.28 12.66
CA LYS A 70 -6.30 -3.68 13.66
C LYS A 70 -6.20 -5.19 13.85
N LYS A 71 -7.31 -5.92 13.74
CA LYS A 71 -7.31 -7.39 13.76
C LYS A 71 -6.51 -7.98 12.58
N TYR A 72 -6.61 -7.41 11.37
CA TYR A 72 -5.80 -7.86 10.23
C TYR A 72 -4.36 -7.43 10.35
N GLU A 73 -4.08 -6.22 10.81
CA GLU A 73 -2.71 -5.75 11.08
C GLU A 73 -2.00 -6.66 12.08
N SER A 74 -2.65 -7.01 13.18
CA SER A 74 -2.12 -7.96 14.15
C SER A 74 -1.90 -9.36 13.55
N ARG A 75 -2.83 -9.84 12.71
CA ARG A 75 -2.71 -11.14 12.05
C ARG A 75 -1.50 -11.21 11.11
N PHE A 76 -1.20 -10.12 10.42
CA PHE A 76 -0.10 -10.05 9.46
C PHE A 76 1.18 -9.46 10.06
N CYS A 77 1.16 -9.06 11.33
CA CYS A 77 2.26 -8.31 11.96
C CYS A 77 2.66 -7.09 11.11
N SER A 78 1.68 -6.35 10.62
CA SER A 78 1.86 -5.25 9.67
C SER A 78 1.10 -4.01 10.09
N GLU A 79 1.60 -2.84 9.69
CA GLU A 79 0.97 -1.55 9.93
C GLU A 79 0.87 -0.76 8.63
N ILE A 80 -0.35 -0.53 8.16
CA ILE A 80 -0.65 0.34 7.01
C ILE A 80 -1.61 1.43 7.49
N PRO A 81 -1.11 2.62 7.80
CA PRO A 81 -1.93 3.73 8.30
C PRO A 81 -2.93 4.22 7.25
N ILE A 82 -4.02 4.81 7.75
CA ILE A 82 -5.01 5.48 6.92
C ILE A 82 -4.42 6.71 6.23
N ASN A 83 -4.96 7.07 5.06
CA ASN A 83 -4.61 8.27 4.28
C ASN A 83 -3.16 8.33 3.76
N VAL A 84 -2.44 7.23 3.74
CA VAL A 84 -1.07 7.17 3.21
C VAL A 84 -1.05 6.76 1.74
N PHE A 85 -1.82 5.75 1.36
CA PHE A 85 -1.79 5.18 0.00
C PHE A 85 -2.89 5.72 -0.90
N GLY A 86 -2.51 6.03 -2.14
CA GLY A 86 -3.43 6.26 -3.24
C GLY A 86 -4.30 5.03 -3.57
N LYS A 87 -5.11 5.13 -4.62
CA LYS A 87 -5.95 4.03 -5.10
C LYS A 87 -5.12 2.96 -5.82
N GLY A 88 -5.66 1.76 -5.95
CA GLY A 88 -4.99 0.67 -6.65
C GLY A 88 -3.86 0.02 -5.84
N LEU A 89 -3.92 0.06 -4.51
CA LEU A 89 -2.95 -0.61 -3.66
C LEU A 89 -2.95 -2.12 -3.90
N LEU A 90 -1.80 -2.66 -4.25
CA LEU A 90 -1.55 -4.10 -4.41
C LEU A 90 -0.65 -4.62 -3.29
N ILE A 91 -1.05 -5.70 -2.62
CA ILE A 91 -0.26 -6.35 -1.57
C ILE A 91 -0.04 -7.80 -1.96
N TRP A 92 1.19 -8.14 -2.36
CA TRP A 92 1.55 -9.51 -2.74
C TRP A 92 1.61 -10.44 -1.54
N HIS A 93 2.34 -10.04 -0.52
CA HIS A 93 2.54 -10.76 0.73
C HIS A 93 2.34 -9.79 1.89
N PRO A 94 1.35 -10.01 2.76
CA PRO A 94 0.90 -9.01 3.72
C PRO A 94 1.74 -8.92 5.00
N GLU A 95 2.73 -9.78 5.17
CA GLU A 95 3.45 -9.93 6.43
C GLU A 95 4.57 -8.88 6.59
N ARG A 96 4.69 -8.32 7.79
CA ARG A 96 5.78 -7.44 8.23
C ARG A 96 5.94 -6.17 7.40
N ILE A 97 4.84 -5.61 6.92
CA ILE A 97 4.82 -4.31 6.26
C ILE A 97 4.71 -3.23 7.33
N ILE A 98 5.61 -2.26 7.35
CA ILE A 98 5.61 -1.15 8.30
C ILE A 98 5.66 0.17 7.55
N VAL A 99 4.63 0.99 7.73
CA VAL A 99 4.51 2.28 7.06
C VAL A 99 4.29 3.39 8.07
N ASN A 100 5.05 4.47 7.96
CA ASN A 100 4.88 5.65 8.81
C ASN A 100 3.64 6.45 8.38
N PRO A 101 2.78 6.90 9.32
CA PRO A 101 1.54 7.62 9.01
C PRO A 101 1.74 9.00 8.36
N GLU A 102 2.91 9.60 8.48
CA GLU A 102 3.24 10.89 7.85
C GLU A 102 3.83 10.73 6.44
N SER A 103 4.03 9.49 5.98
CA SER A 103 4.46 9.22 4.60
C SER A 103 3.31 9.40 3.63
N THR A 104 3.65 9.68 2.37
CA THR A 104 2.67 9.70 1.26
C THR A 104 3.11 8.73 0.18
N VAL A 105 2.17 7.94 -0.33
CA VAL A 105 2.40 6.96 -1.40
C VAL A 105 1.34 7.14 -2.47
N GLY A 106 1.76 7.28 -3.72
CA GLY A 106 0.88 7.51 -4.86
C GLY A 106 -0.03 6.34 -5.22
N ASP A 107 -0.68 6.45 -6.36
CA ASP A 107 -1.62 5.45 -6.88
C ASP A 107 -0.87 4.24 -7.45
N TYR A 108 -1.53 3.07 -7.44
CA TYR A 108 -1.10 1.83 -8.08
C TYR A 108 0.27 1.31 -7.63
N CYS A 109 0.64 1.59 -6.38
CA CYS A 109 1.85 1.05 -5.78
C CYS A 109 1.65 -0.38 -5.28
N SER A 110 2.72 -1.18 -5.34
CA SER A 110 2.70 -2.57 -4.88
C SER A 110 3.67 -2.81 -3.74
N LEU A 111 3.24 -3.60 -2.76
CA LEU A 111 4.01 -3.97 -1.58
C LEU A 111 4.19 -5.48 -1.49
N SER A 112 5.38 -5.91 -1.12
CA SER A 112 5.67 -7.29 -0.75
C SER A 112 5.97 -7.41 0.75
N SER A 113 6.23 -8.61 1.25
CA SER A 113 6.55 -8.84 2.66
C SER A 113 7.79 -8.07 3.11
N GLY A 114 7.78 -7.58 4.34
CA GLY A 114 8.92 -6.92 4.98
C GLY A 114 9.24 -5.52 4.47
N VAL A 115 8.36 -4.92 3.67
CA VAL A 115 8.52 -3.53 3.20
C VAL A 115 8.45 -2.55 4.36
N VAL A 116 9.39 -1.61 4.40
CA VAL A 116 9.42 -0.54 5.40
C VAL A 116 9.47 0.82 4.71
N ILE A 117 8.48 1.66 4.97
CA ILE A 117 8.43 3.06 4.56
C ILE A 117 8.40 3.90 5.85
N ALA A 118 9.55 4.42 6.26
CA ALA A 118 9.66 5.01 7.60
C ALA A 118 10.44 6.32 7.62
N GLN A 119 10.17 7.11 8.67
CA GLN A 119 10.91 8.34 8.88
C GLN A 119 12.37 8.05 9.27
N ALA A 120 13.24 8.97 8.92
CA ALA A 120 14.57 9.11 9.47
C ALA A 120 14.89 10.59 9.62
N HIS A 121 15.55 10.96 10.75
CA HIS A 121 15.91 12.35 11.05
C HIS A 121 14.72 13.34 10.96
N GLY A 122 13.56 12.92 11.46
CA GLY A 122 12.35 13.75 11.48
C GLY A 122 11.70 14.01 10.13
N ARG A 123 12.08 13.27 9.09
CA ARG A 123 11.52 13.39 7.73
C ARG A 123 10.95 12.06 7.25
N CYS A 124 9.79 12.13 6.55
CA CYS A 124 9.09 10.97 6.02
C CYS A 124 9.19 10.89 4.50
N PRO A 125 9.17 9.69 3.91
CA PRO A 125 9.21 9.52 2.47
C PRO A 125 7.96 10.05 1.75
N THR A 126 8.19 10.59 0.55
CA THR A 126 7.12 10.87 -0.43
C THR A 126 7.37 9.97 -1.64
N VAL A 127 6.44 9.08 -1.92
CA VAL A 127 6.53 8.08 -2.97
C VAL A 127 5.54 8.41 -4.08
N GLY A 128 6.00 8.35 -5.32
CA GLY A 128 5.21 8.60 -6.51
C GLY A 128 4.23 7.46 -6.84
N HIS A 129 3.74 7.48 -8.07
CA HIS A 129 2.77 6.52 -8.61
C HIS A 129 3.49 5.28 -9.17
N HIS A 130 2.77 4.13 -9.20
CA HIS A 130 3.26 2.88 -9.80
C HIS A 130 4.62 2.41 -9.26
N VAL A 131 4.94 2.72 -8.00
CA VAL A 131 6.18 2.27 -7.36
C VAL A 131 6.02 0.85 -6.86
N GLU A 132 7.00 -0.01 -7.19
CA GLU A 132 7.04 -1.41 -6.80
C GLU A 132 8.05 -1.62 -5.67
N PHE A 133 7.57 -2.06 -4.51
CA PHE A 133 8.39 -2.44 -3.37
C PHE A 133 8.52 -3.96 -3.31
N MET A 134 9.69 -4.47 -3.66
CA MET A 134 9.97 -5.90 -3.56
C MET A 134 10.20 -6.32 -2.11
N ILE A 135 10.29 -7.63 -1.90
CA ILE A 135 10.43 -8.22 -0.56
C ILE A 135 11.59 -7.58 0.23
N ASP A 136 11.30 -7.26 1.49
CA ASP A 136 12.26 -6.66 2.45
C ASP A 136 12.92 -5.34 1.97
N SER A 137 12.34 -4.64 0.98
CA SER A 137 12.84 -3.33 0.57
C SER A 137 12.45 -2.24 1.56
N LYS A 138 13.31 -1.22 1.71
CA LYS A 138 13.13 -0.15 2.68
C LYS A 138 13.41 1.21 2.07
N VAL A 139 12.53 2.18 2.38
CA VAL A 139 12.72 3.61 2.08
C VAL A 139 12.66 4.38 3.37
N LEU A 140 13.74 5.03 3.74
CA LEU A 140 13.87 5.74 5.02
C LEU A 140 14.17 7.22 4.82
N GLY A 141 13.51 8.06 5.62
CA GLY A 141 13.77 9.49 5.66
C GLY A 141 13.04 10.30 4.60
N GLY A 142 13.31 11.58 4.52
CA GLY A 142 12.62 12.54 3.65
C GLY A 142 12.98 12.45 2.17
N GLY A 143 13.32 11.26 1.68
CA GLY A 143 13.60 11.03 0.26
C GLY A 143 12.32 10.97 -0.57
N ARG A 144 12.35 11.63 -1.75
CA ARG A 144 11.34 11.43 -2.77
C ARG A 144 11.68 10.17 -3.57
N VAL A 145 10.68 9.36 -3.88
CA VAL A 145 10.78 8.29 -4.88
C VAL A 145 9.90 8.67 -6.06
N ALA A 146 10.48 8.79 -7.24
CA ALA A 146 9.78 9.16 -8.47
C ALA A 146 8.77 8.07 -8.92
N ASP A 147 7.99 8.37 -9.94
CA ASP A 147 7.00 7.47 -10.49
C ASP A 147 7.66 6.27 -11.20
N TYR A 148 6.97 5.14 -11.25
CA TYR A 148 7.40 3.92 -11.94
C TYR A 148 8.75 3.37 -11.47
N VAL A 149 9.19 3.70 -10.25
CA VAL A 149 10.42 3.16 -9.67
C VAL A 149 10.18 1.76 -9.12
N ARG A 150 11.14 0.86 -9.35
CA ARG A 150 11.20 -0.45 -8.72
C ARG A 150 12.30 -0.48 -7.67
N ILE A 151 11.94 -0.78 -6.43
CA ILE A 151 12.89 -0.95 -5.32
C ILE A 151 13.10 -2.44 -5.12
N GLY A 152 14.27 -2.93 -5.48
CA GLY A 152 14.63 -4.33 -5.49
C GLY A 152 14.61 -4.99 -4.11
N ALA A 153 14.58 -6.32 -4.08
CA ALA A 153 14.56 -7.08 -2.84
C ALA A 153 15.75 -6.72 -1.93
N ASN A 154 15.50 -6.60 -0.63
CA ASN A 154 16.48 -6.18 0.40
C ASN A 154 17.17 -4.83 0.14
N ALA A 155 16.68 -4.01 -0.77
CA ALA A 155 17.26 -2.69 -1.01
C ALA A 155 16.95 -1.71 0.13
N LEU A 156 17.92 -0.84 0.43
CA LEU A 156 17.79 0.23 1.41
C LEU A 156 17.99 1.59 0.75
N ALA A 157 16.91 2.29 0.42
CA ALA A 157 16.94 3.63 -0.12
C ALA A 157 16.98 4.67 1.01
N LEU A 158 18.10 5.38 1.09
CA LEU A 158 18.38 6.45 2.07
C LEU A 158 18.46 7.84 1.43
N LYS A 159 18.49 7.90 0.10
CA LYS A 159 18.57 9.13 -0.69
C LYS A 159 17.38 9.24 -1.63
N PRO A 160 17.01 10.45 -2.07
CA PRO A 160 16.00 10.62 -3.10
C PRO A 160 16.31 9.81 -4.35
N ILE A 161 15.27 9.24 -4.94
CA ILE A 161 15.26 8.57 -6.24
C ILE A 161 14.42 9.45 -7.16
N GLU A 162 15.06 10.34 -7.92
CA GLU A 162 14.37 11.36 -8.71
C GLU A 162 14.13 10.91 -10.15
N GLU A 163 14.81 9.86 -10.59
CA GLU A 163 14.69 9.32 -11.94
C GLU A 163 13.51 8.34 -12.03
N GLU A 164 12.55 8.68 -12.86
CA GLU A 164 11.40 7.82 -13.15
C GLU A 164 11.80 6.57 -13.94
N ASN A 165 10.95 5.53 -13.86
CA ASN A 165 11.11 4.30 -14.64
C ASN A 165 12.48 3.62 -14.48
N THR A 166 13.00 3.58 -13.25
CA THR A 166 14.30 2.99 -12.92
C THR A 166 14.18 1.92 -11.85
N THR A 167 15.16 0.99 -11.82
CA THR A 167 15.27 -0.01 -10.74
C THR A 167 16.48 0.28 -9.86
N TRP A 168 16.27 0.20 -8.56
CA TRP A 168 17.28 0.44 -7.53
C TRP A 168 17.41 -0.77 -6.61
N ALA A 169 18.65 -1.18 -6.30
CA ALA A 169 18.93 -2.32 -5.43
C ALA A 169 20.17 -2.12 -4.58
N GLY A 170 20.35 -2.96 -3.57
CA GLY A 170 21.50 -2.97 -2.68
C GLY A 170 21.37 -2.14 -1.42
N VAL A 171 22.41 -2.14 -0.56
CA VAL A 171 22.48 -1.46 0.73
C VAL A 171 23.81 -0.66 0.80
N PRO A 172 23.78 0.67 0.65
CA PRO A 172 22.64 1.50 0.26
C PRO A 172 22.22 1.26 -1.20
N ALA A 173 20.95 1.53 -1.50
CA ALA A 173 20.41 1.34 -2.84
C ALA A 173 21.14 2.19 -3.90
N ARG A 174 21.41 1.58 -5.05
CA ARG A 174 21.99 2.19 -6.24
C ARG A 174 21.12 1.84 -7.44
N LYS A 175 21.09 2.73 -8.41
CA LYS A 175 20.45 2.45 -9.70
C LYS A 175 21.15 1.29 -10.40
N ILE A 176 20.39 0.30 -10.86
CA ILE A 176 20.90 -0.88 -11.54
C ILE A 176 20.48 -0.96 -13.01
N ASN A 177 19.36 -0.34 -13.39
CA ASN A 177 18.94 -0.23 -14.79
C ASN A 177 17.88 0.87 -15.00
N ASP A 178 17.56 1.14 -16.27
CA ASP A 178 16.57 2.11 -16.74
C ASP A 178 15.20 1.45 -17.05
N ARG A 179 14.86 0.40 -16.34
CA ARG A 179 13.54 -0.23 -16.36
C ARG A 179 12.99 -0.20 -14.95
N GLY A 180 11.85 0.42 -14.78
CA GLY A 180 11.16 0.53 -13.49
C GLY A 180 10.22 -0.64 -13.23
N THR A 181 9.05 -0.32 -12.75
CA THR A 181 7.97 -1.27 -12.48
C THR A 181 7.65 -2.09 -13.72
N ILE A 182 7.82 -3.40 -13.64
CA ILE A 182 7.57 -4.35 -14.73
C ILE A 182 6.40 -5.28 -14.44
N GLU A 183 6.06 -5.43 -13.18
CA GLU A 183 4.87 -6.18 -12.79
C GLU A 183 3.66 -5.28 -12.96
N THR A 184 3.06 -5.40 -14.12
CA THR A 184 1.70 -4.86 -14.28
C THR A 184 0.78 -5.57 -13.30
N PRO A 185 -0.27 -4.88 -12.82
CA PRO A 185 -1.29 -5.53 -12.00
C PRO A 185 -1.70 -6.81 -12.68
N ILE A 186 -1.91 -7.87 -11.90
CA ILE A 186 -2.59 -9.05 -12.36
C ILE A 186 -3.99 -8.61 -12.76
N VAL A 187 -4.11 -8.14 -13.98
CA VAL A 187 -5.41 -8.08 -14.64
C VAL A 187 -5.75 -9.54 -14.90
N PRO A 188 -6.80 -10.10 -14.30
CA PRO A 188 -7.22 -11.45 -14.66
C PRO A 188 -7.37 -11.45 -16.16
N CYS A 189 -6.60 -12.29 -16.84
CA CYS A 189 -6.85 -12.55 -18.25
C CYS A 189 -8.32 -12.91 -18.33
N ALA A 190 -9.08 -12.14 -19.10
CA ALA A 190 -10.43 -12.53 -19.47
C ALA A 190 -10.28 -13.82 -20.28
N HIS A 191 -10.61 -14.96 -19.66
CA HIS A 191 -10.82 -16.24 -20.32
C HIS A 191 -12.27 -16.35 -20.70
#